data_8aa38b4d5af277c69e585dec4b2a2c80
#
_entry.id   8aa38b4d5af277c69e585dec4b2a2c80
#
_cell.length_a   1.000
_cell.length_b   1.000
_cell.length_c   1.000
_cell.angle_alpha   90.00
_cell.angle_beta   90.00
_cell.angle_gamma   90.00
#
_symmetry.space_group_name_H-M   'P 1'
#
loop_
_entity.id
_entity.type
_entity.pdbx_description
1 polymer ?
#
loop_
_entity_poly.entity_id
_entity_poly.type
_entity_poly.pdbx_seq_one_letter_code
_entity_poly.pdbx_strand_id
1 'polypeptide(L)'
;MQLTLPYPPSANHYWRHVVIGRRASTLLSKEAREFRANVIAAVGVTPPQLTGRLGVCIAVYPPDRRRRDIDNIQKPLLDALGHAGIYADDSQIDRLETTRECCVAGGKVEVTVTEL
;
A
#
# COMPACT_ATOMS: atom_id res chain seq x y z
N MET A 1 6.30 12.91 5.92
CA MET A 1 6.41 11.60 6.62
C MET A 1 7.05 10.60 5.67
N GLN A 2 8.06 9.90 6.12
CA GLN A 2 8.74 8.85 5.34
C GLN A 2 8.61 7.51 6.04
N LEU A 3 8.33 6.46 5.26
CA LEU A 3 8.14 5.10 5.75
C LEU A 3 8.88 4.12 4.85
N THR A 4 9.52 3.11 5.46
CA THR A 4 10.03 1.95 4.73
C THR A 4 9.13 0.77 5.08
N LEU A 5 8.52 0.18 4.07
CA LEU A 5 7.50 -0.86 4.23
C LEU A 5 7.89 -2.12 3.44
N PRO A 6 7.39 -3.29 3.84
CA PRO A 6 7.57 -4.49 3.04
C PRO A 6 6.94 -4.32 1.65
N TYR A 7 7.37 -5.15 0.71
CA TYR A 7 6.83 -5.14 -0.65
C TYR A 7 5.35 -5.52 -0.61
N PRO A 8 4.45 -4.69 -1.19
CA PRO A 8 3.02 -4.98 -1.14
C PRO A 8 2.64 -6.19 -1.99
N PRO A 9 1.57 -6.92 -1.65
CA PRO A 9 0.98 -7.86 -2.57
C PRO A 9 0.41 -7.12 -3.79
N SER A 10 0.32 -7.80 -4.93
CA SER A 10 -0.30 -7.19 -6.12
C SER A 10 -1.80 -7.00 -5.91
N ALA A 11 -2.39 -6.05 -6.66
CA ALA A 11 -3.83 -5.83 -6.64
C ALA A 11 -4.62 -7.12 -6.92
N ASN A 12 -4.07 -8.00 -7.80
CA ASN A 12 -4.70 -9.27 -8.14
C ASN A 12 -4.75 -10.26 -6.97
N HIS A 13 -3.91 -10.11 -5.96
CA HIS A 13 -3.81 -11.00 -4.80
C HIS A 13 -4.19 -10.32 -3.49
N TYR A 14 -4.59 -9.05 -3.53
CA TYR A 14 -4.97 -8.31 -2.34
C TYR A 14 -6.38 -8.63 -1.89
N TRP A 15 -7.31 -8.75 -2.83
CA TRP A 15 -8.71 -9.08 -2.55
C TRP A 15 -9.03 -10.48 -3.02
N ARG A 16 -9.93 -11.14 -2.28
CA ARG A 16 -10.52 -12.41 -2.65
C ARG A 16 -11.97 -12.19 -3.04
N HIS A 17 -12.34 -12.67 -4.22
CA HIS A 17 -13.72 -12.70 -4.66
C HIS A 17 -14.34 -14.02 -4.26
N VAL A 18 -15.39 -14.00 -3.47
CA VAL A 18 -16.07 -15.19 -2.96
C VAL A 18 -17.57 -15.05 -3.16
N VAL A 19 -18.25 -16.20 -3.19
CA VAL A 19 -19.71 -16.25 -3.21
C VAL A 19 -20.17 -16.79 -1.87
N ILE A 20 -20.94 -15.99 -1.14
CA ILE A 20 -21.52 -16.38 0.14
C ILE A 20 -23.04 -16.43 -0.08
N GLY A 21 -23.59 -17.66 -0.05
CA GLY A 21 -24.97 -17.88 -0.45
C GLY A 21 -25.17 -17.53 -1.93
N ARG A 22 -26.03 -16.54 -2.23
CA ARG A 22 -26.27 -16.05 -3.59
C ARG A 22 -25.59 -14.69 -3.87
N ARG A 23 -24.76 -14.22 -2.96
CA ARG A 23 -24.08 -12.93 -3.08
C ARG A 23 -22.61 -13.11 -3.42
N ALA A 24 -22.15 -12.39 -4.45
CA ALA A 24 -20.74 -12.18 -4.65
C ALA A 24 -20.24 -11.19 -3.57
N SER A 25 -19.12 -11.50 -2.95
CA SER A 25 -18.49 -10.64 -1.94
C SER A 25 -17.01 -10.57 -2.18
N THR A 26 -16.39 -9.46 -1.76
CA THR A 26 -14.95 -9.25 -1.84
C THR A 26 -14.39 -9.21 -0.43
N LEU A 27 -13.44 -10.10 -0.17
CA LEU A 27 -12.75 -10.18 1.11
C LEU A 27 -11.26 -9.89 0.91
N LEU A 28 -10.59 -9.47 1.98
CA LEU A 28 -9.14 -9.36 1.97
C LEU A 28 -8.51 -10.76 1.97
N SER A 29 -7.48 -10.93 1.14
CA SER A 29 -6.68 -12.15 1.14
C SER A 29 -5.87 -12.26 2.43
N LYS A 30 -5.30 -13.43 2.67
CA LYS A 30 -4.35 -13.64 3.78
C LYS A 30 -3.16 -12.69 3.62
N GLU A 31 -2.62 -12.59 2.41
CA GLU A 31 -1.48 -11.72 2.10
C GLU A 31 -1.81 -10.25 2.38
N ALA A 32 -3.02 -9.80 2.07
CA ALA A 32 -3.47 -8.45 2.35
C ALA A 32 -3.55 -8.18 3.86
N ARG A 33 -4.09 -9.12 4.63
CA ARG A 33 -4.18 -8.98 6.08
C ARG A 33 -2.79 -8.92 6.72
N GLU A 34 -1.87 -9.76 6.27
CA GLU A 34 -0.48 -9.75 6.74
C GLU A 34 0.21 -8.45 6.38
N PHE A 35 0.02 -7.97 5.16
CA PHE A 35 0.60 -6.70 4.72
C PHE A 35 0.08 -5.53 5.56
N ARG A 36 -1.23 -5.44 5.79
CA ARG A 36 -1.82 -4.40 6.66
C ARG A 36 -1.23 -4.43 8.06
N ALA A 37 -1.08 -5.63 8.65
CA ALA A 37 -0.48 -5.78 9.98
C ALA A 37 0.98 -5.30 9.99
N ASN A 38 1.74 -5.63 8.96
CA ASN A 38 3.13 -5.21 8.84
C ASN A 38 3.26 -3.69 8.65
N VAL A 39 2.35 -3.07 7.92
CA VAL A 39 2.31 -1.61 7.76
C VAL A 39 2.02 -0.94 9.10
N ILE A 40 1.04 -1.43 9.84
CA ILE A 40 0.73 -0.90 11.18
C ILE A 40 1.94 -1.00 12.09
N ALA A 41 2.63 -2.15 12.09
CA ALA A 41 3.84 -2.34 12.90
C ALA A 41 4.96 -1.37 12.50
N ALA A 42 5.15 -1.13 11.21
CA ALA A 42 6.17 -0.21 10.70
C ALA A 42 5.86 1.25 11.03
N VAL A 43 4.58 1.62 11.02
CA VAL A 43 4.15 2.98 11.39
C VAL A 43 4.37 3.22 12.88
N GLY A 44 4.20 2.19 13.72
CA GLY A 44 4.38 2.28 15.15
C GLY A 44 3.29 3.12 15.81
N VAL A 45 3.69 4.04 16.70
CA VAL A 45 2.75 4.98 17.32
C VAL A 45 2.26 5.94 16.24
N THR A 46 0.98 5.84 15.91
CA THR A 46 0.38 6.61 14.83
C THR A 46 0.37 8.10 15.18
N PRO A 47 1.03 8.95 14.38
CA PRO A 47 0.89 10.39 14.53
C PRO A 47 -0.55 10.82 14.21
N PRO A 48 -0.94 12.06 14.54
CA PRO A 48 -2.25 12.57 14.13
C PRO A 48 -2.47 12.39 12.64
N GLN A 49 -3.67 11.95 12.28
CA GLN A 49 -4.05 11.69 10.90
C GLN A 49 -3.91 12.96 10.06
N LEU A 50 -3.31 12.83 8.87
CA LEU A 50 -3.18 13.93 7.93
C LEU A 50 -4.56 14.24 7.32
N THR A 51 -4.98 15.49 7.34
CA THR A 51 -6.35 15.88 7.00
C THR A 51 -6.48 16.67 5.70
N GLY A 52 -5.41 17.23 5.17
CA GLY A 52 -5.45 18.04 3.96
C GLY A 52 -5.32 17.23 2.68
N ARG A 53 -5.05 17.96 1.58
CA ARG A 53 -4.67 17.32 0.32
C ARG A 53 -3.24 16.81 0.43
N LEU A 54 -2.95 15.69 -0.20
CA LEU A 54 -1.70 14.97 -0.01
C LEU A 54 -1.00 14.67 -1.33
N GLY A 55 0.33 14.67 -1.29
CA GLY A 55 1.18 14.08 -2.30
C GLY A 55 1.83 12.82 -1.76
N VAL A 56 1.89 11.77 -2.57
CA VAL A 56 2.53 10.50 -2.20
C VAL A 56 3.57 10.14 -3.25
N CYS A 57 4.81 9.93 -2.79
CA CYS A 57 5.90 9.42 -3.62
C CYS A 57 6.27 8.03 -3.14
N ILE A 58 6.32 7.08 -4.08
CA ILE A 58 6.63 5.67 -3.80
C ILE A 58 7.87 5.28 -4.60
N ALA A 59 8.93 4.86 -3.90
CA ALA A 59 10.07 4.21 -4.52
C ALA A 59 9.93 2.70 -4.32
N VAL A 60 9.81 1.95 -5.42
CA VAL A 60 9.54 0.51 -5.41
C VAL A 60 10.82 -0.25 -5.68
N TYR A 61 11.22 -1.08 -4.73
CA TYR A 61 12.37 -1.98 -4.84
C TYR A 61 11.86 -3.41 -4.98
N PRO A 62 11.74 -3.95 -6.22
CA PRO A 62 11.17 -5.29 -6.40
C PRO A 62 12.06 -6.37 -5.77
N PRO A 63 11.47 -7.52 -5.36
CA PRO A 63 12.25 -8.61 -4.77
C PRO A 63 13.10 -9.38 -5.78
N ASP A 64 12.77 -9.28 -7.06
CA ASP A 64 13.48 -9.95 -8.15
C ASP A 64 13.20 -9.24 -9.47
N ARG A 65 13.72 -9.77 -10.58
CA ARG A 65 13.59 -9.17 -11.90
C ARG A 65 12.39 -9.68 -12.70
N ARG A 66 11.42 -10.35 -12.06
CA ARG A 66 10.22 -10.78 -12.74
C ARG A 66 9.48 -9.57 -13.31
N ARG A 67 8.80 -9.79 -14.42
CA ARG A 67 7.96 -8.77 -15.03
C ARG A 67 6.78 -8.43 -14.11
N ARG A 68 6.65 -7.15 -13.76
CA ARG A 68 5.57 -6.63 -12.92
C ARG A 68 5.14 -5.28 -13.44
N ASP A 69 3.85 -5.03 -13.43
CA ASP A 69 3.32 -3.71 -13.73
C ASP A 69 3.43 -2.82 -12.49
N ILE A 70 3.91 -1.61 -12.68
CA ILE A 70 4.18 -0.68 -11.57
C ILE A 70 2.92 -0.27 -10.82
N ASP A 71 1.77 -0.25 -11.49
CA ASP A 71 0.50 0.13 -10.87
C ASP A 71 -0.13 -0.97 -10.01
N ASN A 72 0.34 -2.20 -10.12
CA ASN A 72 -0.23 -3.33 -9.38
C ASN A 72 -0.06 -3.24 -7.87
N ILE A 73 0.89 -2.44 -7.39
CA ILE A 73 1.12 -2.30 -5.94
C ILE A 73 0.53 -1.00 -5.37
N GLN A 74 0.09 -0.09 -6.20
CA GLN A 74 -0.38 1.23 -5.76
C GLN A 74 -1.63 1.12 -4.89
N LYS A 75 -2.69 0.50 -5.38
CA LYS A 75 -3.95 0.42 -4.64
C LYS A 75 -3.81 -0.37 -3.33
N PRO A 76 -3.16 -1.54 -3.31
CA PRO A 76 -2.90 -2.23 -2.05
C PRO A 76 -2.12 -1.40 -1.03
N LEU A 77 -1.09 -0.69 -1.49
CA LEU A 77 -0.28 0.15 -0.62
C LEU A 77 -1.09 1.32 -0.05
N LEU A 78 -1.80 2.05 -0.90
CA LEU A 78 -2.59 3.20 -0.47
C LEU A 78 -3.72 2.78 0.47
N ASP A 79 -4.35 1.64 0.22
CA ASP A 79 -5.37 1.08 1.09
C ASP A 79 -4.79 0.74 2.47
N ALA A 80 -3.64 0.12 2.52
CA ALA A 80 -2.98 -0.24 3.78
C ALA A 80 -2.55 1.00 4.58
N LEU A 81 -2.07 2.04 3.92
CA LEU A 81 -1.71 3.31 4.58
C LEU A 81 -2.94 3.99 5.19
N GLY A 82 -4.05 4.01 4.49
CA GLY A 82 -5.32 4.52 5.02
C GLY A 82 -5.81 3.70 6.21
N HIS A 83 -5.73 2.38 6.11
CA HIS A 83 -6.08 1.48 7.21
C HIS A 83 -5.19 1.70 8.44
N ALA A 84 -3.93 2.02 8.24
CA ALA A 84 -3.00 2.33 9.33
C ALA A 84 -3.23 3.71 9.95
N GLY A 85 -4.12 4.52 9.39
CA GLY A 85 -4.47 5.83 9.96
C GLY A 85 -3.61 6.99 9.51
N ILE A 86 -2.80 6.83 8.47
CA ILE A 86 -1.97 7.93 7.95
C ILE A 86 -2.85 9.06 7.42
N TYR A 87 -3.96 8.71 6.76
CA TYR A 87 -5.00 9.64 6.28
C TYR A 87 -6.37 8.97 6.40
N ALA A 88 -7.43 9.75 6.29
CA ALA A 88 -8.80 9.23 6.40
C ALA A 88 -9.22 8.45 5.16
N ASP A 89 -8.87 8.99 3.98
CA ASP A 89 -9.28 8.41 2.70
C ASP A 89 -8.22 8.70 1.63
N ASP A 90 -7.97 7.74 0.77
CA ASP A 90 -7.04 7.90 -0.34
C ASP A 90 -7.52 8.93 -1.38
N SER A 91 -8.81 9.35 -1.33
CA SER A 91 -9.31 10.47 -2.12
C SER A 91 -8.64 11.81 -1.78
N GLN A 92 -7.95 11.90 -0.65
CA GLN A 92 -7.15 13.08 -0.27
C GLN A 92 -5.89 13.24 -1.15
N ILE A 93 -5.49 12.20 -1.83
CA ILE A 93 -4.25 12.19 -2.62
C ILE A 93 -4.49 12.90 -3.96
N ASP A 94 -3.82 14.03 -4.15
CA ASP A 94 -3.88 14.80 -5.40
C ASP A 94 -2.69 14.54 -6.30
N ARG A 95 -1.58 14.05 -5.75
CA ARG A 95 -0.38 13.73 -6.50
C ARG A 95 0.14 12.35 -6.07
N LEU A 96 0.33 11.48 -7.05
CA LEU A 96 0.88 10.16 -6.85
C LEU A 96 2.01 9.93 -7.82
N GLU A 97 3.20 9.66 -7.30
CA GLU A 97 4.38 9.38 -8.10
C GLU A 97 4.97 8.06 -7.65
N THR A 98 5.16 7.15 -8.60
CA THR A 98 5.73 5.82 -8.33
C THR A 98 6.90 5.58 -9.26
N THR A 99 8.05 5.25 -8.70
CA THR A 99 9.28 4.99 -9.45
C THR A 99 9.78 3.60 -9.12
N ARG A 100 10.16 2.84 -10.16
CA ARG A 100 10.79 1.53 -9.97
C ARG A 100 12.29 1.73 -9.79
N GLU A 101 12.81 1.20 -8.69
CA GLU A 101 14.22 1.21 -8.35
C GLU A 101 14.83 -0.17 -8.57
N CYS A 102 16.09 -0.36 -8.17
CA CYS A 102 16.78 -1.63 -8.30
C CYS A 102 16.13 -2.73 -7.44
N CYS A 103 16.38 -3.99 -7.81
CA CYS A 103 15.91 -5.14 -7.03
C CYS A 103 16.64 -5.21 -5.68
N VAL A 104 15.89 -5.56 -4.66
CA VAL A 104 16.38 -5.77 -3.29
C VAL A 104 15.83 -7.11 -2.81
N ALA A 105 16.66 -7.93 -2.20
CA ALA A 105 16.22 -9.21 -1.67
C ALA A 105 15.02 -9.03 -0.72
N GLY A 106 13.96 -9.79 -0.97
CA GLY A 106 12.69 -9.67 -0.23
C GLY A 106 11.80 -8.51 -0.67
N GLY A 107 12.33 -7.55 -1.41
CA GLY A 107 11.59 -6.37 -1.85
C GLY A 107 11.26 -5.39 -0.73
N LYS A 108 10.99 -4.16 -1.11
CA LYS A 108 10.50 -3.12 -0.18
C LYS A 108 9.92 -1.96 -0.96
N VAL A 109 9.24 -1.08 -0.25
CA VAL A 109 8.86 0.24 -0.78
C VAL A 109 9.26 1.32 0.22
N GLU A 110 9.69 2.45 -0.30
CA GLU A 110 9.93 3.66 0.49
C GLU A 110 8.86 4.68 0.10
N VAL A 111 8.11 5.14 1.08
CA VAL A 111 6.95 6.01 0.86
C VAL A 111 7.16 7.34 1.55
N THR A 112 6.93 8.41 0.80
CA THR A 112 6.93 9.77 1.35
C THR A 112 5.55 10.36 1.17
N VAL A 113 4.93 10.76 2.27
CA VAL A 113 3.61 11.43 2.27
C VAL A 113 3.83 12.88 2.70
N THR A 114 3.35 13.81 1.88
CA THR A 114 3.53 15.24 2.06
C THR A 114 2.17 15.94 2.00
N GLU A 115 1.93 16.87 2.93
CA GLU A 115 0.78 17.76 2.83
C GLU A 115 1.03 18.79 1.74
N LEU A 116 0.02 19.04 0.93
CA LEU A 116 0.09 19.99 -0.19
C LEU A 116 -0.50 21.34 0.17
#